data_9e56f339b15656ad511c189996f89285
#
_entry.id   9e56f339b15656ad511c189996f89285
#
_cell.length_a   1.000
_cell.length_b   1.000
_cell.length_c   1.000
_cell.angle_alpha   90.00
_cell.angle_beta   90.00
_cell.angle_gamma   90.00
#
_symmetry.space_group_name_H-M   'P 1'
#
loop_
_entity.id
_entity.type
_entity.pdbx_description
1 polymer ?
#
loop_
_entity_poly.entity_id
_entity_poly.type
_entity_poly.pdbx_seq_one_letter_code
_entity_poly.pdbx_strand_id
1 'polypeptide(L)'
;GRSALLLSKAKDNNASTSLGPLLRLFDETFSLDDVRNAEVDLRVEGQDGFIMEGRSSMRQISRDPLDLVQQTLNENHQYPDGLVLFLGTLFAPKQDRDQPGNGFTHKPGDLVAISNAQLGTLCNRVTTSDQAPRWDFGLRSLIDSLSRRGLLEAAVTARQP
;
A
#
# COMPACT_ATOMS: atom_id res chain seq x y z
N GLY A 1 -24.14 4.05 -1.25
CA GLY A 1 -24.62 4.51 0.05
C GLY A 1 -25.44 5.77 -0.08
N ARG A 2 -26.52 5.83 0.64
CA ARG A 2 -27.42 7.00 0.62
C ARG A 2 -26.91 8.16 1.47
N SER A 3 -25.83 7.95 2.22
CA SER A 3 -25.19 8.97 3.05
C SER A 3 -23.68 8.78 3.03
N ALA A 4 -22.93 9.85 2.86
CA ALA A 4 -21.46 9.83 2.91
C ALA A 4 -20.91 9.35 4.26
N LEU A 5 -21.68 9.47 5.33
CA LEU A 5 -21.32 9.00 6.67
C LEU A 5 -21.45 7.48 6.83
N LEU A 6 -22.12 6.78 5.92
CA LEU A 6 -22.39 5.35 5.99
C LEU A 6 -21.60 4.54 4.95
N LEU A 7 -20.42 5.02 4.54
CA LEU A 7 -19.56 4.39 3.55
C LEU A 7 -18.64 3.30 4.12
N SER A 8 -18.89 2.78 5.32
CA SER A 8 -17.99 1.81 5.99
C SER A 8 -17.65 0.60 5.12
N LYS A 9 -18.62 0.00 4.45
CA LYS A 9 -18.40 -1.15 3.57
C LYS A 9 -17.74 -0.81 2.23
N ALA A 10 -17.69 0.45 1.84
CA ALA A 10 -17.05 0.85 0.59
C ALA A 10 -15.52 0.71 0.61
N LYS A 11 -14.93 0.59 1.81
CA LYS A 11 -13.48 0.46 2.02
C LYS A 11 -13.07 -0.87 2.66
N ASP A 12 -14.04 -1.68 3.07
CA ASP A 12 -13.83 -2.99 3.68
C ASP A 12 -14.22 -4.09 2.68
N ASN A 13 -13.46 -4.13 1.60
CA ASN A 13 -13.68 -5.11 0.54
C ASN A 13 -12.41 -5.96 0.34
N ASN A 14 -12.62 -7.22 -0.08
CA ASN A 14 -11.53 -8.09 -0.50
C ASN A 14 -10.72 -7.43 -1.61
N ALA A 15 -9.39 -7.53 -1.52
CA ALA A 15 -8.43 -7.01 -2.51
C ALA A 15 -8.52 -5.48 -2.76
N SER A 16 -9.05 -4.69 -1.81
CA SER A 16 -9.08 -3.23 -1.93
C SER A 16 -7.74 -2.55 -1.66
N THR A 17 -6.75 -3.31 -1.17
CA THR A 17 -5.39 -2.82 -0.88
C THR A 17 -4.37 -3.84 -1.36
N SER A 18 -3.29 -3.36 -1.96
CA SER A 18 -2.13 -4.17 -2.33
C SER A 18 -0.88 -3.69 -1.63
N LEU A 19 -0.13 -4.62 -1.04
CA LEU A 19 1.14 -4.39 -0.36
C LEU A 19 2.22 -5.28 -0.95
N GLY A 20 3.40 -4.77 -1.06
CA GLY A 20 4.52 -5.60 -1.42
C GLY A 20 5.05 -5.34 -2.82
N PRO A 21 5.73 -6.30 -3.46
CA PRO A 21 6.13 -7.60 -2.91
C PRO A 21 7.34 -7.52 -1.96
N LEU A 22 8.00 -6.37 -1.86
CA LEU A 22 9.21 -6.16 -1.07
C LEU A 22 8.93 -5.17 0.07
N LEU A 23 9.61 -5.38 1.19
CA LEU A 23 9.70 -4.47 2.32
C LEU A 23 11.15 -4.01 2.44
N ARG A 24 11.38 -2.68 2.40
CA ARG A 24 12.69 -2.11 2.62
C ARG A 24 12.84 -1.74 4.09
N LEU A 25 13.77 -2.40 4.77
CA LEU A 25 14.12 -2.08 6.16
C LEU A 25 15.14 -0.94 6.19
N PHE A 26 15.15 -0.20 7.28
CA PHE A 26 16.21 0.78 7.55
C PHE A 26 17.53 0.07 7.83
N ASP A 27 18.59 0.55 7.20
CA ASP A 27 19.97 0.11 7.39
C ASP A 27 20.95 1.24 6.99
N GLU A 28 22.21 0.93 6.81
CA GLU A 28 23.24 1.90 6.40
C GLU A 28 23.00 2.53 5.03
N THR A 29 22.17 1.90 4.20
CA THR A 29 21.88 2.34 2.82
C THR A 29 20.49 2.88 2.60
N PHE A 30 19.63 2.86 3.63
CA PHE A 30 18.26 3.37 3.56
C PHE A 30 17.79 3.86 4.94
N SER A 31 17.48 5.12 5.02
CA SER A 31 17.17 5.83 6.26
C SER A 31 15.80 6.54 6.20
N LEU A 32 15.40 7.16 7.29
CA LEU A 32 14.21 8.00 7.34
C LEU A 32 14.32 9.21 6.40
N ASP A 33 15.53 9.70 6.15
CA ASP A 33 15.73 10.81 5.22
C ASP A 33 15.50 10.38 3.76
N ASP A 34 15.77 9.12 3.41
CA ASP A 34 15.39 8.56 2.11
C ASP A 34 13.86 8.52 1.97
N VAL A 35 13.13 8.14 3.03
CA VAL A 35 11.67 8.21 3.03
C VAL A 35 11.15 9.62 2.84
N ARG A 36 11.73 10.61 3.55
CA ARG A 36 11.34 12.03 3.44
C ARG A 36 11.56 12.60 2.04
N ASN A 37 12.51 12.05 1.30
CA ASN A 37 12.88 12.48 -0.04
C ASN A 37 12.33 11.55 -1.14
N ALA A 38 11.59 10.52 -0.79
CA ALA A 38 11.10 9.53 -1.74
C ALA A 38 10.19 10.18 -2.79
N GLU A 39 10.41 9.78 -4.03
CA GLU A 39 9.54 10.09 -5.16
C GLU A 39 8.89 8.80 -5.65
N VAL A 40 7.60 8.86 -5.91
CA VAL A 40 6.79 7.73 -6.36
C VAL A 40 6.17 8.07 -7.70
N ASP A 41 6.45 7.26 -8.70
CA ASP A 41 5.85 7.37 -10.02
C ASP A 41 4.65 6.43 -10.13
N LEU A 42 3.57 6.94 -10.66
CA LEU A 42 2.36 6.21 -11.01
C LEU A 42 2.24 6.11 -12.52
N ARG A 43 1.94 4.92 -13.02
CA ARG A 43 1.55 4.70 -14.40
C ARG A 43 0.31 3.81 -14.45
N VAL A 44 -0.70 4.25 -15.18
CA VAL A 44 -1.89 3.47 -15.46
C VAL A 44 -1.99 3.24 -16.96
N GLU A 45 -2.15 1.98 -17.34
CA GLU A 45 -2.33 1.56 -18.73
C GLU A 45 -3.69 0.85 -18.87
N GLY A 46 -4.58 1.46 -19.63
CA GLY A 46 -5.89 0.89 -19.95
C GLY A 46 -5.85 0.00 -21.18
N GLN A 47 -6.72 -1.00 -21.23
CA GLN A 47 -6.90 -1.86 -22.41
C GLN A 47 -7.48 -1.08 -23.61
N ASP A 48 -8.05 0.09 -23.36
CA ASP A 48 -8.56 1.04 -24.35
C ASP A 48 -7.49 1.98 -24.92
N GLY A 49 -6.20 1.74 -24.58
CA GLY A 49 -5.07 2.59 -24.98
C GLY A 49 -4.91 3.84 -24.10
N PHE A 50 -5.70 3.97 -23.04
CA PHE A 50 -5.53 5.06 -22.08
C PHE A 50 -4.20 4.92 -21.35
N ILE A 51 -3.47 6.04 -21.23
CA ILE A 51 -2.24 6.12 -20.43
C ILE A 51 -2.35 7.33 -19.53
N MET A 52 -2.08 7.15 -18.26
CA MET A 52 -1.94 8.20 -17.28
C MET A 52 -0.63 8.03 -16.52
N GLU A 53 0.08 9.14 -16.34
CA GLU A 53 1.30 9.19 -15.56
C GLU A 53 1.18 10.28 -14.49
N GLY A 54 1.76 10.01 -13.34
CA GLY A 54 1.77 10.93 -12.22
C GLY A 54 2.98 10.71 -11.34
N ARG A 55 3.31 11.74 -10.58
CA ARG A 55 4.42 11.70 -9.63
C ARG A 55 3.99 12.32 -8.31
N SER A 56 4.35 11.65 -7.22
CA SER A 56 4.15 12.10 -5.85
C SER A 56 5.51 12.21 -5.16
N SER A 57 5.79 13.34 -4.52
CA SER A 57 7.05 13.56 -3.81
C SER A 57 6.80 13.74 -2.32
N MET A 58 7.45 12.93 -1.49
CA MET A 58 7.36 13.01 -0.04
C MET A 58 7.85 14.35 0.52
N ARG A 59 8.65 15.11 -0.24
CA ARG A 59 9.07 16.49 0.14
C ARG A 59 7.89 17.47 0.25
N GLN A 60 6.75 17.14 -0.34
CA GLN A 60 5.55 17.98 -0.34
C GLN A 60 4.53 17.59 0.73
N ILE A 61 4.82 16.55 1.52
CA ILE A 61 3.93 16.15 2.60
C ILE A 61 3.84 17.25 3.67
N SER A 62 2.64 17.54 4.15
CA SER A 62 2.41 18.61 5.13
C SER A 62 2.87 18.26 6.55
N ARG A 63 3.01 16.99 6.86
CA ARG A 63 3.47 16.47 8.15
C ARG A 63 4.57 15.44 7.94
N ASP A 64 5.59 15.48 8.80
CA ASP A 64 6.68 14.52 8.74
C ASP A 64 6.17 13.09 8.95
N PRO A 65 6.66 12.08 8.19
CA PRO A 65 6.28 10.68 8.38
C PRO A 65 6.42 10.19 9.82
N LEU A 66 7.46 10.60 10.52
CA LEU A 66 7.69 10.22 11.92
C LEU A 66 6.63 10.82 12.85
N ASP A 67 6.19 12.06 12.61
CA ASP A 67 5.10 12.67 13.36
C ASP A 67 3.79 11.88 13.17
N LEU A 68 3.50 11.43 11.95
CA LEU A 68 2.33 10.59 11.67
C LEU A 68 2.41 9.23 12.39
N VAL A 69 3.59 8.63 12.42
CA VAL A 69 3.84 7.39 13.18
C VAL A 69 3.63 7.63 14.67
N GLN A 70 4.16 8.72 15.24
CA GLN A 70 4.01 9.05 16.66
C GLN A 70 2.55 9.33 17.06
N GLN A 71 1.74 9.88 16.15
CA GLN A 71 0.30 10.03 16.39
C GLN A 71 -0.45 8.70 16.34
N THR A 72 0.05 7.73 15.58
CA THR A 72 -0.54 6.39 15.47
C THR A 72 -0.11 5.49 16.63
N LEU A 73 1.17 5.51 16.98
CA LEU A 73 1.79 4.74 18.06
C LEU A 73 2.09 5.67 19.23
N ASN A 74 1.38 5.54 20.33
CA ASN A 74 1.56 6.38 21.52
C ASN A 74 1.12 5.62 22.77
N GLU A 75 1.13 6.27 23.93
CA GLU A 75 0.75 5.67 25.22
C GLU A 75 -0.69 5.13 25.27
N ASN A 76 -1.58 5.62 24.40
CA ASN A 76 -2.98 5.20 24.33
C ASN A 76 -3.24 4.16 23.21
N HIS A 77 -2.28 3.98 22.29
CA HIS A 77 -2.43 3.11 21.13
C HIS A 77 -1.16 2.30 20.92
N GLN A 78 -1.25 1.00 21.17
CA GLN A 78 -0.16 0.04 21.01
C GLN A 78 -0.54 -1.00 19.96
N TYR A 79 0.43 -1.39 19.15
CA TYR A 79 0.30 -2.41 18.11
C TYR A 79 1.49 -3.37 18.22
N PRO A 80 1.42 -4.36 19.15
CA PRO A 80 2.57 -5.23 19.47
C PRO A 80 3.05 -6.07 18.29
N ASP A 81 2.17 -6.36 17.35
CA ASP A 81 2.49 -7.11 16.13
C ASP A 81 2.84 -6.21 14.94
N GLY A 82 2.94 -4.90 15.16
CA GLY A 82 3.19 -3.91 14.13
C GLY A 82 1.92 -3.38 13.47
N LEU A 83 2.11 -2.42 12.57
CA LEU A 83 1.05 -1.80 11.78
C LEU A 83 1.58 -1.38 10.41
N VAL A 84 0.68 -1.14 9.48
CA VAL A 84 0.99 -0.49 8.20
C VAL A 84 0.27 0.85 8.15
N LEU A 85 1.03 1.93 7.99
CA LEU A 85 0.50 3.27 7.88
C LEU A 85 0.63 3.76 6.43
N PHE A 86 -0.50 4.05 5.79
CA PHE A 86 -0.54 4.69 4.49
C PHE A 86 -0.44 6.20 4.67
N LEU A 87 0.59 6.81 4.09
CA LEU A 87 0.82 8.26 4.19
C LEU A 87 -0.03 9.07 3.19
N GLY A 88 -0.82 8.40 2.36
CA GLY A 88 -1.62 9.05 1.32
C GLY A 88 -0.81 9.37 0.07
N THR A 89 -1.36 10.22 -0.78
CA THR A 89 -0.71 10.66 -2.02
C THR A 89 -0.82 12.17 -2.17
N LEU A 90 0.20 12.76 -2.78
CA LEU A 90 0.24 14.18 -3.18
C LEU A 90 -0.12 14.37 -4.66
N PHE A 91 -0.36 13.28 -5.37
CA PHE A 91 -0.85 13.28 -6.74
C PHE A 91 -2.34 12.93 -6.76
N ALA A 92 -3.14 13.80 -7.38
CA ALA A 92 -4.54 13.54 -7.70
C ALA A 92 -4.70 13.50 -9.21
N PRO A 93 -5.25 12.41 -9.79
CA PRO A 93 -5.49 12.33 -11.24
C PRO A 93 -6.47 13.43 -11.66
N LYS A 94 -6.06 14.24 -12.64
CA LYS A 94 -6.90 15.30 -13.23
C LYS A 94 -7.19 15.05 -14.71
N GLN A 95 -6.58 14.02 -15.28
CA GLN A 95 -6.77 13.66 -16.67
C GLN A 95 -8.15 13.01 -16.83
N ASP A 96 -8.92 13.54 -17.76
CA ASP A 96 -10.20 12.93 -18.13
C ASP A 96 -9.98 11.58 -18.83
N ARG A 97 -10.89 10.66 -18.59
CA ARG A 97 -10.99 9.40 -19.33
C ARG A 97 -12.36 9.30 -19.99
N ASP A 98 -12.37 8.78 -21.22
CA ASP A 98 -13.53 8.62 -22.11
C ASP A 98 -14.05 9.94 -22.68
N GLN A 99 -14.45 10.92 -21.87
CA GLN A 99 -14.99 12.20 -22.33
C GLN A 99 -14.47 13.36 -21.49
N PRO A 100 -14.31 14.54 -22.10
CA PRO A 100 -13.93 15.74 -21.36
C PRO A 100 -14.89 16.04 -20.21
N GLY A 101 -14.36 16.34 -19.04
CA GLY A 101 -15.10 16.66 -17.83
C GLY A 101 -15.55 15.46 -17.00
N ASN A 102 -15.32 14.23 -17.44
CA ASN A 102 -15.68 13.02 -16.68
C ASN A 102 -14.68 12.68 -15.56
N GLY A 103 -13.51 13.28 -15.58
CA GLY A 103 -12.44 12.93 -14.65
C GLY A 103 -11.89 11.52 -14.89
N PHE A 104 -11.11 11.06 -13.91
CA PHE A 104 -10.45 9.76 -13.98
C PHE A 104 -11.21 8.70 -13.17
N THR A 105 -11.37 7.52 -13.76
CA THR A 105 -11.83 6.30 -13.09
C THR A 105 -11.08 5.10 -13.63
N HIS A 106 -10.65 4.20 -12.76
CA HIS A 106 -10.11 2.90 -13.17
C HIS A 106 -11.17 2.04 -13.84
N LYS A 107 -10.74 1.27 -14.84
CA LYS A 107 -11.56 0.22 -15.47
C LYS A 107 -10.99 -1.16 -15.14
N PRO A 108 -11.83 -2.20 -15.03
CA PRO A 108 -11.34 -3.57 -14.94
C PRO A 108 -10.36 -3.88 -16.08
N GLY A 109 -9.23 -4.49 -15.74
CA GLY A 109 -8.18 -4.80 -16.70
C GLY A 109 -7.06 -3.77 -16.80
N ASP A 110 -7.22 -2.55 -16.26
CA ASP A 110 -6.14 -1.58 -16.18
C ASP A 110 -4.92 -2.15 -15.44
N LEU A 111 -3.74 -1.88 -15.95
CA LEU A 111 -2.48 -2.10 -15.24
C LEU A 111 -2.08 -0.84 -14.51
N VAL A 112 -1.86 -0.97 -13.21
CA VAL A 112 -1.41 0.13 -12.34
C VAL A 112 -0.04 -0.23 -11.82
N ALA A 113 0.96 0.55 -12.20
CA ALA A 113 2.33 0.43 -11.72
C ALA A 113 2.67 1.63 -10.83
N ILE A 114 3.14 1.33 -9.62
CA ILE A 114 3.64 2.33 -8.66
C ILE A 114 5.11 2.01 -8.42
N SER A 115 5.98 2.94 -8.73
CA SER A 115 7.43 2.75 -8.77
C SER A 115 8.17 3.74 -7.91
N ASN A 116 9.24 3.27 -7.30
CA ASN A 116 10.24 4.09 -6.63
C ASN A 116 11.62 3.49 -6.90
N ALA A 117 12.64 4.33 -7.09
CA ALA A 117 13.98 3.87 -7.47
C ALA A 117 14.64 2.93 -6.44
N GLN A 118 14.33 3.09 -5.15
CA GLN A 118 14.90 2.30 -4.05
C GLN A 118 14.01 1.14 -3.63
N LEU A 119 12.69 1.21 -3.91
CA LEU A 119 11.70 0.22 -3.48
C LEU A 119 11.26 -0.71 -4.62
N GLY A 120 11.59 -0.39 -5.86
CA GLY A 120 11.13 -1.13 -7.03
C GLY A 120 9.72 -0.75 -7.46
N THR A 121 9.02 -1.69 -8.11
CA THR A 121 7.70 -1.44 -8.71
C THR A 121 6.68 -2.44 -8.19
N LEU A 122 5.58 -1.92 -7.67
CA LEU A 122 4.36 -2.68 -7.41
C LEU A 122 3.42 -2.52 -8.60
N CYS A 123 3.10 -3.63 -9.25
CA CYS A 123 2.22 -3.65 -10.43
C CYS A 123 0.98 -4.51 -10.14
N ASN A 124 -0.19 -3.95 -10.36
CA ASN A 124 -1.47 -4.60 -10.14
C ASN A 124 -2.39 -4.46 -11.35
N ARG A 125 -3.24 -5.46 -11.55
CA ARG A 125 -4.34 -5.39 -12.51
C ARG A 125 -5.63 -5.07 -11.77
N VAL A 126 -6.34 -4.05 -12.21
CA VAL A 126 -7.63 -3.66 -11.64
C VAL A 126 -8.68 -4.72 -11.96
N THR A 127 -9.43 -5.13 -10.94
CA THR A 127 -10.58 -6.01 -11.06
C THR A 127 -11.66 -5.57 -10.07
N THR A 128 -12.82 -6.20 -10.10
CA THR A 128 -13.86 -6.01 -9.09
C THR A 128 -13.60 -6.92 -7.89
N SER A 129 -14.06 -6.54 -6.70
CA SER A 129 -13.79 -7.30 -5.46
C SER A 129 -14.41 -8.69 -5.46
N ASP A 130 -15.50 -8.90 -6.20
CA ASP A 130 -16.15 -10.20 -6.37
C ASP A 130 -15.40 -11.13 -7.34
N GLN A 131 -14.56 -10.58 -8.22
CA GLN A 131 -13.70 -11.34 -9.14
C GLN A 131 -12.28 -11.53 -8.61
N ALA A 132 -11.91 -10.82 -7.54
CA ALA A 132 -10.60 -10.99 -6.93
C ALA A 132 -10.48 -12.37 -6.25
N PRO A 133 -9.28 -12.97 -6.23
CA PRO A 133 -9.03 -14.20 -5.49
C PRO A 133 -9.46 -14.04 -4.03
N ARG A 134 -10.06 -15.07 -3.47
CA ARG A 134 -10.42 -15.08 -2.05
C ARG A 134 -9.16 -15.02 -1.19
N TRP A 135 -9.23 -14.27 -0.11
CA TRP A 135 -8.19 -14.31 0.92
C TRP A 135 -8.40 -15.55 1.81
N ASP A 136 -7.53 -16.52 1.67
CA ASP A 136 -7.54 -17.78 2.39
C ASP A 136 -6.26 -18.04 3.21
N PHE A 137 -5.26 -17.14 3.08
CA PHE A 137 -4.00 -17.21 3.80
C PHE A 137 -4.03 -16.31 5.05
N GLY A 138 -4.67 -16.80 6.12
CA GLY A 138 -4.74 -16.11 7.40
C GLY A 138 -3.58 -16.44 8.34
N LEU A 139 -3.63 -15.93 9.58
CA LEU A 139 -2.59 -16.12 10.61
C LEU A 139 -2.25 -17.60 10.86
N ARG A 140 -3.24 -18.49 10.92
CA ARG A 140 -3.00 -19.94 11.10
C ARG A 140 -2.15 -20.49 9.94
N SER A 141 -2.52 -20.19 8.71
CA SER A 141 -1.76 -20.61 7.52
C SER A 141 -0.33 -20.07 7.52
N LEU A 142 -0.14 -18.85 8.00
CA LEU A 142 1.19 -18.26 8.18
C LEU A 142 2.01 -19.04 9.22
N ILE A 143 1.45 -19.31 10.41
CA ILE A 143 2.12 -20.08 11.47
C ILE A 143 2.49 -21.47 10.95
N ASP A 144 1.58 -22.18 10.30
CA ASP A 144 1.82 -23.51 9.73
C ASP A 144 2.92 -23.47 8.66
N SER A 145 2.95 -22.42 7.84
CA SER A 145 3.99 -22.22 6.82
C SER A 145 5.35 -21.96 7.47
N LEU A 146 5.42 -21.10 8.47
CA LEU A 146 6.66 -20.79 9.19
C LEU A 146 7.20 -22.02 9.94
N SER A 147 6.32 -22.79 10.59
CA SER A 147 6.67 -24.05 11.27
C SER A 147 7.28 -25.06 10.30
N ARG A 148 6.62 -25.31 9.17
CA ARG A 148 7.13 -26.24 8.14
C ARG A 148 8.48 -25.82 7.57
N ARG A 149 8.80 -24.54 7.58
CA ARG A 149 10.08 -23.97 7.12
C ARG A 149 11.12 -23.91 8.22
N GLY A 150 10.84 -24.38 9.44
CA GLY A 150 11.74 -24.33 10.59
C GLY A 150 12.01 -22.91 11.11
N LEU A 151 11.19 -21.92 10.77
CA LEU A 151 11.46 -20.52 11.10
C LEU A 151 10.91 -20.13 12.50
N LEU A 152 10.01 -20.88 13.08
CA LEU A 152 9.46 -20.61 14.41
C LEU A 152 10.44 -21.00 15.53
N GLU A 153 11.23 -22.06 15.37
CA GLU A 153 12.20 -22.51 16.36
C GLU A 153 13.34 -21.48 16.57
N ALA A 154 13.76 -20.81 15.50
CA ALA A 154 14.76 -19.77 15.57
C ALA A 154 14.29 -18.53 16.35
N ALA A 155 12.99 -18.21 16.34
CA ALA A 155 12.42 -17.08 17.06
C ALA A 155 12.33 -17.32 18.59
N VAL A 156 12.21 -18.57 19.03
CA VAL A 156 12.18 -18.93 20.46
C VAL A 156 13.56 -18.88 21.09
N THR A 157 14.61 -19.27 20.36
CA THR A 157 15.98 -19.26 20.84
C THR A 157 16.57 -17.84 20.97
N ALA A 158 16.08 -16.89 20.19
CA ALA A 158 16.53 -15.49 20.26
C ALA A 158 15.96 -14.68 21.43
N ARG A 159 15.06 -15.23 22.23
CA ARG A 159 14.41 -14.58 23.38
C ARG A 159 14.88 -15.10 24.75
N GLN A 160 15.98 -15.82 24.83
CA GLN A 160 16.60 -16.12 26.15
C GLN A 160 17.51 -14.93 26.52
N PRO A 161 17.31 -14.36 27.72
CA PRO A 161 18.03 -13.17 28.20
C PRO A 161 19.51 -13.44 28.44
#